data_a328d1096b6a24802284760f6f3cd913
#
_entry.id   a328d1096b6a24802284760f6f3cd913
#
_cell.length_a   1.000
_cell.length_b   1.000
_cell.length_c   1.000
_cell.angle_alpha   90.00
_cell.angle_beta   90.00
_cell.angle_gamma   90.00
#
_symmetry.space_group_name_H-M   'P 1'
#
loop_
_entity.id
_entity.type
_entity.pdbx_description
1 polymer ?
#
loop_
_entity_poly.entity_id
_entity_poly.type
_entity_poly.pdbx_seq_one_letter_code
_entity_poly.pdbx_strand_id
1 'polypeptide(L)'
;NSYRTMNRGSDIQGKVLHGFTVRRYVGRLYVFVACIALLWPVCVCAQPRKVQNLPYADHKLLHLGFSIGTHVQDMKFVHSGFVTDGGESWYMDIPDFSPGFNVNLMADLYLCPHLNLRFSPGIFFGNKVVKFRETATQEYRTQDIKSNYIVVPIELKFSALRCNNFRPYLIGGVMGTADVSKKRNDLLKLNTFDGYLTIGLGCDFYLPYFKLIPELKFCFGLTDVINRKRNDLRDPADIKFTQSLKKATSNMVILSFYFE
;
A
#
# COMPACT_ATOMS: atom_id res chain seq x y z
N ASN A 1 -0.31 -58.59 -20.92
CA ASN A 1 -0.37 -58.32 -19.47
C ASN A 1 0.52 -57.16 -18.96
N SER A 2 1.09 -56.34 -19.88
CA SER A 2 2.03 -55.28 -19.49
C SER A 2 1.46 -53.85 -19.56
N TYR A 3 0.22 -53.66 -20.02
CA TYR A 3 -0.38 -52.30 -20.18
C TYR A 3 -1.30 -51.86 -19.00
N ARG A 4 -1.45 -52.71 -17.95
CA ARG A 4 -2.38 -52.41 -16.83
C ARG A 4 -1.71 -51.83 -15.60
N THR A 5 -0.39 -51.79 -15.54
CA THR A 5 0.36 -51.27 -14.38
C THR A 5 0.81 -49.83 -14.50
N MET A 6 0.77 -49.22 -15.70
CA MET A 6 1.27 -47.87 -15.94
C MET A 6 0.26 -46.73 -15.61
N ASN A 7 -1.03 -47.06 -15.50
CA ASN A 7 -2.09 -46.05 -15.29
C ASN A 7 -2.48 -45.83 -13.81
N ARG A 8 -1.90 -46.63 -12.88
CA ARG A 8 -2.17 -46.43 -11.42
C ARG A 8 -1.24 -45.44 -10.73
N GLY A 9 -0.09 -45.14 -11.32
CA GLY A 9 0.89 -44.22 -10.74
C GLY A 9 0.52 -42.73 -10.92
N SER A 10 -0.10 -42.40 -12.06
CA SER A 10 -0.50 -41.01 -12.35
C SER A 10 -1.72 -40.53 -11.54
N ASP A 11 -2.65 -41.42 -11.22
CA ASP A 11 -3.83 -41.10 -10.41
C ASP A 11 -3.50 -40.89 -8.94
N ILE A 12 -2.47 -41.55 -8.42
CA ILE A 12 -2.06 -41.38 -7.01
C ILE A 12 -1.31 -40.06 -6.82
N GLN A 13 -0.46 -39.66 -7.78
CA GLN A 13 0.23 -38.36 -7.72
C GLN A 13 -0.72 -37.18 -7.86
N GLY A 14 -1.73 -37.26 -8.73
CA GLY A 14 -2.75 -36.21 -8.86
C GLY A 14 -3.58 -36.01 -7.59
N LYS A 15 -3.96 -37.09 -6.92
CA LYS A 15 -4.74 -37.02 -5.66
C LYS A 15 -3.91 -36.52 -4.47
N VAL A 16 -2.63 -36.83 -4.40
CA VAL A 16 -1.74 -36.35 -3.34
C VAL A 16 -1.46 -34.84 -3.52
N LEU A 17 -1.24 -34.36 -4.73
CA LEU A 17 -1.05 -32.93 -5.01
C LEU A 17 -2.30 -32.10 -4.72
N HIS A 18 -3.50 -32.60 -5.09
CA HIS A 18 -4.76 -31.92 -4.76
C HIS A 18 -5.02 -31.86 -3.23
N GLY A 19 -4.69 -32.93 -2.49
CA GLY A 19 -4.83 -32.98 -1.04
C GLY A 19 -3.91 -31.99 -0.32
N PHE A 20 -2.69 -31.77 -0.81
CA PHE A 20 -1.74 -30.82 -0.21
C PHE A 20 -2.17 -29.36 -0.45
N THR A 21 -2.73 -29.04 -1.63
CA THR A 21 -3.18 -27.70 -1.97
C THR A 21 -4.41 -27.32 -1.15
N VAL A 22 -5.40 -28.20 -1.07
CA VAL A 22 -6.62 -27.97 -0.27
C VAL A 22 -6.28 -27.78 1.21
N ARG A 23 -5.36 -28.58 1.77
CA ARG A 23 -4.96 -28.48 3.18
C ARG A 23 -4.27 -27.14 3.51
N ARG A 24 -3.53 -26.56 2.55
CA ARG A 24 -2.93 -25.21 2.70
C ARG A 24 -3.97 -24.09 2.69
N TYR A 25 -4.99 -24.18 1.85
CA TYR A 25 -6.08 -23.17 1.82
C TYR A 25 -6.96 -23.27 3.05
N VAL A 26 -7.27 -24.48 3.50
CA VAL A 26 -8.02 -24.73 4.75
C VAL A 26 -7.25 -24.18 5.95
N GLY A 27 -5.95 -24.41 6.05
CA GLY A 27 -5.11 -23.85 7.12
C GLY A 27 -5.09 -22.31 7.12
N ARG A 28 -5.01 -21.67 5.95
CA ARG A 28 -5.07 -20.20 5.84
C ARG A 28 -6.45 -19.66 6.22
N LEU A 29 -7.52 -20.37 5.86
CA LEU A 29 -8.88 -20.00 6.24
C LEU A 29 -9.08 -20.07 7.76
N TYR A 30 -8.55 -21.11 8.42
CA TYR A 30 -8.60 -21.21 9.89
C TYR A 30 -7.83 -20.10 10.58
N VAL A 31 -6.64 -19.72 10.08
CA VAL A 31 -5.89 -18.59 10.62
C VAL A 31 -6.66 -17.28 10.45
N PHE A 32 -7.29 -17.07 9.30
CA PHE A 32 -8.09 -15.88 9.05
C PHE A 32 -9.34 -15.81 9.95
N VAL A 33 -10.04 -16.93 10.11
CA VAL A 33 -11.19 -17.04 11.03
C VAL A 33 -10.76 -16.88 12.49
N ALA A 34 -9.61 -17.44 12.88
CA ALA A 34 -9.05 -17.27 14.22
C ALA A 34 -8.65 -15.82 14.50
N CYS A 35 -8.08 -15.11 13.52
CA CYS A 35 -7.79 -13.68 13.63
C CYS A 35 -9.08 -12.85 13.79
N ILE A 36 -10.14 -13.16 13.03
CA ILE A 36 -11.45 -12.50 13.17
C ILE A 36 -12.06 -12.83 14.55
N ALA A 37 -11.97 -14.08 15.02
CA ALA A 37 -12.46 -14.48 16.33
C ALA A 37 -11.69 -13.84 17.49
N LEU A 38 -10.40 -13.59 17.34
CA LEU A 38 -9.59 -12.84 18.30
C LEU A 38 -9.94 -11.34 18.35
N LEU A 39 -10.48 -10.79 17.27
CA LEU A 39 -10.97 -9.40 17.24
C LEU A 39 -12.38 -9.25 17.85
N TRP A 40 -13.14 -10.34 17.98
CA TRP A 40 -14.52 -10.34 18.52
C TRP A 40 -14.63 -9.90 19.98
N PRO A 41 -13.74 -10.28 20.93
CA PRO A 41 -13.88 -9.90 22.33
C PRO A 41 -13.62 -8.40 22.62
N VAL A 42 -13.15 -7.62 21.66
CA VAL A 42 -12.94 -6.17 21.84
C VAL A 42 -14.28 -5.42 21.97
N CYS A 43 -15.41 -6.03 21.61
CA CYS A 43 -16.73 -5.41 21.66
C CYS A 43 -17.51 -5.63 22.96
N VAL A 44 -16.96 -6.31 23.97
CA VAL A 44 -17.65 -6.48 25.25
C VAL A 44 -17.47 -5.24 26.11
N CYS A 45 -18.32 -4.24 25.90
CA CYS A 45 -18.41 -3.02 26.69
C CYS A 45 -19.08 -3.25 28.06
N ALA A 46 -18.64 -4.26 28.81
CA ALA A 46 -19.13 -4.59 30.16
C ALA A 46 -18.21 -4.02 31.25
N GLN A 47 -17.63 -2.83 31.04
CA GLN A 47 -16.79 -2.19 32.06
C GLN A 47 -17.55 -1.06 32.76
N PRO A 48 -17.35 -0.85 34.10
CA PRO A 48 -17.93 0.28 34.80
C PRO A 48 -17.56 1.59 34.11
N ARG A 49 -18.48 2.56 34.08
CA ARG A 49 -18.32 3.85 33.39
C ARG A 49 -16.99 4.49 33.79
N LYS A 50 -15.97 4.35 32.99
CA LYS A 50 -14.75 5.14 33.10
C LYS A 50 -15.08 6.57 32.74
N VAL A 51 -14.40 7.51 33.44
CA VAL A 51 -14.50 8.94 33.12
C VAL A 51 -14.22 9.15 31.64
N GLN A 52 -15.11 9.83 30.92
CA GLN A 52 -14.89 10.20 29.54
C GLN A 52 -13.84 11.31 29.46
N ASN A 53 -12.72 11.04 28.86
CA ASN A 53 -11.70 12.02 28.54
C ASN A 53 -12.19 12.90 27.38
N LEU A 54 -11.92 14.21 27.41
CA LEU A 54 -12.23 15.14 26.32
C LEU A 54 -13.72 15.04 25.86
N PRO A 55 -14.70 15.25 26.74
CA PRO A 55 -16.11 14.98 26.43
C PRO A 55 -16.68 15.85 25.28
N TYR A 56 -16.12 17.07 25.08
CA TYR A 56 -16.57 18.01 24.05
C TYR A 56 -15.70 17.97 22.76
N ALA A 57 -14.72 17.11 22.68
CA ALA A 57 -13.81 17.06 21.52
C ALA A 57 -14.57 16.79 20.23
N ASP A 58 -15.55 15.89 20.24
CA ASP A 58 -16.27 15.45 19.03
C ASP A 58 -17.23 16.50 18.43
N HIS A 59 -17.50 17.59 19.15
CA HIS A 59 -18.40 18.68 18.72
C HIS A 59 -17.67 19.88 18.12
N LYS A 60 -16.35 19.86 18.08
CA LYS A 60 -15.57 20.92 17.44
C LYS A 60 -15.77 20.87 15.92
N LEU A 61 -15.94 22.04 15.31
CA LEU A 61 -16.10 22.14 13.85
C LEU A 61 -14.83 21.73 13.10
N LEU A 62 -13.67 22.10 13.63
CA LEU A 62 -12.37 21.83 13.03
C LEU A 62 -11.43 21.20 14.05
N HIS A 63 -10.83 20.10 13.68
CA HIS A 63 -9.80 19.39 14.43
C HIS A 63 -8.49 19.52 13.70
N LEU A 64 -7.47 20.00 14.38
CA LEU A 64 -6.13 20.13 13.83
C LEU A 64 -5.18 19.21 14.56
N GLY A 65 -4.25 18.61 13.81
CA GLY A 65 -3.27 17.70 14.35
C GLY A 65 -2.13 17.47 13.38
N PHE A 66 -1.25 16.57 13.76
CA PHE A 66 -0.17 16.08 12.89
C PHE A 66 -0.06 14.57 13.00
N SER A 67 0.58 13.95 12.02
CA SER A 67 0.86 12.52 12.09
C SER A 67 2.28 12.21 11.69
N ILE A 68 2.77 11.15 12.26
CA ILE A 68 3.99 10.47 11.86
C ILE A 68 3.68 9.01 11.57
N GLY A 69 4.37 8.43 10.61
CA GLY A 69 4.09 7.06 10.23
C GLY A 69 5.15 6.46 9.34
N THR A 70 4.88 5.24 8.94
CA THR A 70 5.66 4.49 7.98
C THR A 70 4.78 4.06 6.82
N HIS A 71 5.36 3.93 5.65
CA HIS A 71 4.67 3.44 4.48
C HIS A 71 5.53 2.45 3.72
N VAL A 72 4.85 1.55 3.03
CA VAL A 72 5.46 0.59 2.12
C VAL A 72 4.81 0.78 0.77
N GLN A 73 5.62 0.96 -0.25
CA GLN A 73 5.15 1.12 -1.62
C GLN A 73 5.56 -0.08 -2.46
N ASP A 74 4.58 -0.71 -3.07
CA ASP A 74 4.74 -1.82 -4.01
C ASP A 74 4.41 -1.33 -5.42
N MET A 75 5.20 -1.76 -6.41
CA MET A 75 4.97 -1.45 -7.81
C MET A 75 4.65 -2.71 -8.57
N LYS A 76 3.51 -2.73 -9.25
CA LYS A 76 3.11 -3.81 -10.15
C LYS A 76 3.47 -3.43 -11.58
N PHE A 77 4.37 -4.20 -12.16
CA PHE A 77 4.81 -4.05 -13.55
C PHE A 77 4.13 -5.07 -14.45
N VAL A 78 3.61 -4.61 -15.58
CA VAL A 78 3.11 -5.48 -16.65
C VAL A 78 4.13 -5.43 -17.77
N HIS A 79 4.77 -6.57 -18.04
CA HIS A 79 5.76 -6.71 -19.10
C HIS A 79 5.11 -6.67 -20.48
N SER A 80 5.80 -6.08 -21.46
CA SER A 80 5.33 -6.02 -22.86
C SER A 80 5.70 -7.25 -23.67
N GLY A 81 6.66 -8.06 -23.19
CA GLY A 81 7.26 -9.16 -23.95
C GLY A 81 8.19 -8.69 -25.06
N PHE A 82 8.65 -7.44 -25.02
CA PHE A 82 9.56 -6.89 -26.02
C PHE A 82 10.93 -7.58 -25.97
N VAL A 83 11.37 -8.07 -27.14
CA VAL A 83 12.70 -8.62 -27.36
C VAL A 83 13.43 -7.63 -28.26
N THR A 84 14.65 -7.24 -27.91
CA THR A 84 15.49 -6.36 -28.75
C THR A 84 15.94 -7.07 -30.01
N ASP A 85 16.32 -6.33 -31.04
CA ASP A 85 16.87 -6.89 -32.29
C ASP A 85 18.11 -7.78 -32.07
N GLY A 86 18.80 -7.61 -30.93
CA GLY A 86 19.90 -8.48 -30.49
C GLY A 86 19.47 -9.74 -29.74
N GLY A 87 18.15 -10.00 -29.57
CA GLY A 87 17.64 -11.18 -28.87
C GLY A 87 17.62 -11.04 -27.34
N GLU A 88 17.95 -9.87 -26.79
CA GLU A 88 17.93 -9.63 -25.34
C GLU A 88 16.50 -9.43 -24.84
N SER A 89 16.13 -10.14 -23.78
CA SER A 89 14.88 -9.92 -23.04
C SER A 89 15.19 -9.50 -21.61
N TRP A 90 14.69 -8.34 -21.23
CA TRP A 90 14.91 -7.76 -19.92
C TRP A 90 13.65 -7.87 -19.06
N TYR A 91 13.82 -8.50 -17.89
CA TYR A 91 12.78 -8.59 -16.88
C TYR A 91 13.14 -7.70 -15.71
N MET A 92 12.14 -6.97 -15.23
CA MET A 92 12.27 -6.19 -14.01
C MET A 92 11.90 -7.09 -12.84
N ASP A 93 12.81 -7.26 -11.91
CA ASP A 93 12.56 -7.99 -10.68
C ASP A 93 11.87 -7.06 -9.67
N ILE A 94 11.05 -7.64 -8.79
CA ILE A 94 10.25 -6.87 -7.83
C ILE A 94 11.22 -6.09 -6.92
N PRO A 95 10.98 -4.78 -6.72
CA PRO A 95 11.82 -3.99 -5.84
C PRO A 95 11.84 -4.58 -4.42
N ASP A 96 13.01 -4.58 -3.79
CA ASP A 96 13.16 -5.00 -2.41
C ASP A 96 12.22 -4.19 -1.50
N PHE A 97 11.67 -4.86 -0.48
CA PHE A 97 10.84 -4.22 0.53
C PHE A 97 11.62 -3.09 1.21
N SER A 98 11.22 -1.85 0.95
CA SER A 98 11.87 -0.67 1.51
C SER A 98 10.83 0.19 2.22
N PRO A 99 10.76 0.14 3.56
CA PRO A 99 9.86 0.99 4.32
C PRO A 99 10.31 2.45 4.23
N GLY A 100 9.34 3.34 4.02
CA GLY A 100 9.53 4.78 4.06
C GLY A 100 8.97 5.37 5.34
N PHE A 101 9.24 6.65 5.55
CA PHE A 101 8.75 7.45 6.67
C PHE A 101 7.88 8.58 6.14
N ASN A 102 6.81 8.93 6.87
CA ASN A 102 5.91 10.01 6.48
C ASN A 102 5.54 10.92 7.65
N VAL A 103 5.38 12.19 7.33
CA VAL A 103 4.89 13.23 8.24
C VAL A 103 3.78 14.00 7.55
N ASN A 104 2.63 14.13 8.21
CA ASN A 104 1.49 14.84 7.66
C ASN A 104 0.93 15.82 8.68
N LEU A 105 0.34 16.90 8.20
CA LEU A 105 -0.58 17.74 8.97
C LEU A 105 -1.98 17.18 8.81
N MET A 106 -2.84 17.36 9.78
CA MET A 106 -4.22 16.88 9.72
C MET A 106 -5.18 18.04 10.00
N ALA A 107 -6.20 18.13 9.16
CA ALA A 107 -7.36 18.98 9.35
C ALA A 107 -8.63 18.14 9.14
N ASP A 108 -9.39 17.89 10.18
CA ASP A 108 -10.68 17.17 10.14
C ASP A 108 -11.81 18.19 10.30
N LEU A 109 -12.65 18.32 9.28
CA LEU A 109 -13.84 19.15 9.29
C LEU A 109 -15.06 18.30 9.67
N TYR A 110 -15.74 18.67 10.73
CA TYR A 110 -16.98 18.03 11.15
C TYR A 110 -18.12 18.36 10.19
N LEU A 111 -18.75 17.34 9.61
CA LEU A 111 -19.93 17.47 8.74
C LEU A 111 -21.21 17.04 9.46
N CYS A 112 -21.18 15.86 10.11
CA CYS A 112 -22.29 15.33 10.87
C CYS A 112 -21.76 14.34 11.95
N PRO A 113 -22.59 13.84 12.89
CA PRO A 113 -22.13 13.01 14.00
C PRO A 113 -21.29 11.79 13.64
N HIS A 114 -21.45 11.29 12.42
CA HIS A 114 -20.73 10.10 11.94
C HIS A 114 -19.78 10.39 10.80
N LEU A 115 -19.79 11.59 10.21
CA LEU A 115 -19.04 11.89 8.99
C LEU A 115 -18.21 13.15 9.15
N ASN A 116 -16.91 13.03 8.91
CA ASN A 116 -15.96 14.12 8.84
C ASN A 116 -15.26 14.13 7.49
N LEU A 117 -14.88 15.30 7.01
CA LEU A 117 -14.00 15.48 5.87
C LEU A 117 -12.59 15.70 6.37
N ARG A 118 -11.67 14.80 6.03
CA ARG A 118 -10.26 14.86 6.40
C ARG A 118 -9.42 15.34 5.25
N PHE A 119 -8.56 16.30 5.53
CA PHE A 119 -7.51 16.80 4.67
C PHE A 119 -6.18 16.65 5.41
N SER A 120 -5.26 15.83 4.88
CA SER A 120 -4.00 15.54 5.61
C SER A 120 -2.79 15.64 4.69
N PRO A 121 -2.42 16.85 4.21
CA PRO A 121 -1.24 17.04 3.37
C PRO A 121 0.03 16.67 4.14
N GLY A 122 1.01 16.11 3.41
CA GLY A 122 2.24 15.66 4.04
C GLY A 122 3.37 15.37 3.08
N ILE A 123 4.48 14.91 3.64
CA ILE A 123 5.68 14.54 2.91
C ILE A 123 6.03 13.09 3.26
N PHE A 124 6.28 12.32 2.21
CA PHE A 124 6.67 10.92 2.29
C PHE A 124 8.11 10.79 1.81
N PHE A 125 8.94 10.17 2.63
CA PHE A 125 10.36 9.90 2.35
C PHE A 125 10.56 8.40 2.19
N GLY A 126 11.13 7.99 1.06
CA GLY A 126 11.42 6.58 0.81
C GLY A 126 12.52 6.39 -0.20
N ASN A 127 13.17 5.25 -0.15
CA ASN A 127 14.10 4.80 -1.16
C ASN A 127 13.57 3.51 -1.77
N LYS A 128 13.77 3.33 -3.08
CA LYS A 128 13.41 2.10 -3.79
C LYS A 128 14.63 1.57 -4.50
N VAL A 129 14.85 0.28 -4.38
CA VAL A 129 15.91 -0.41 -5.10
C VAL A 129 15.24 -1.24 -6.21
N VAL A 130 15.51 -0.89 -7.45
CA VAL A 130 14.99 -1.60 -8.63
C VAL A 130 16.10 -2.44 -9.21
N LYS A 131 15.83 -3.73 -9.43
CA LYS A 131 16.77 -4.69 -10.02
C LYS A 131 16.28 -5.08 -11.41
N PHE A 132 17.12 -4.90 -12.41
CA PHE A 132 16.91 -5.41 -13.77
C PHE A 132 17.73 -6.67 -13.94
N ARG A 133 17.12 -7.72 -14.47
CA ARG A 133 17.76 -8.99 -14.76
C ARG A 133 17.66 -9.29 -16.26
N GLU A 134 18.77 -9.60 -16.88
CA GLU A 134 18.79 -10.14 -18.23
C GLU A 134 18.61 -11.67 -18.21
N THR A 135 17.77 -12.18 -19.12
CA THR A 135 17.42 -13.61 -19.13
C THR A 135 18.55 -14.49 -19.63
N ALA A 136 19.35 -14.02 -20.57
CA ALA A 136 20.40 -14.82 -21.22
C ALA A 136 21.71 -14.85 -20.41
N THR A 137 22.23 -13.69 -19.99
CA THR A 137 23.53 -13.56 -19.31
C THR A 137 23.42 -13.57 -17.80
N GLN A 138 22.18 -13.48 -17.25
CA GLN A 138 21.92 -13.31 -15.81
C GLN A 138 22.62 -12.07 -15.21
N GLU A 139 22.92 -11.08 -16.03
CA GLU A 139 23.45 -9.82 -15.53
C GLU A 139 22.39 -9.06 -14.73
N TYR A 140 22.82 -8.53 -13.58
CA TYR A 140 21.96 -7.71 -12.71
C TYR A 140 22.39 -6.25 -12.81
N ARG A 141 21.43 -5.38 -13.10
CA ARG A 141 21.58 -3.92 -12.97
C ARG A 141 20.71 -3.43 -11.84
N THR A 142 21.32 -2.81 -10.84
CA THR A 142 20.59 -2.25 -9.68
C THR A 142 20.58 -0.75 -9.78
N GLN A 143 19.40 -0.15 -9.56
CA GLN A 143 19.22 1.29 -9.51
C GLN A 143 18.52 1.70 -8.22
N ASP A 144 19.13 2.60 -7.47
CA ASP A 144 18.53 3.22 -6.28
C ASP A 144 17.73 4.45 -6.72
N ILE A 145 16.42 4.39 -6.51
CA ILE A 145 15.49 5.48 -6.82
C ILE A 145 15.07 6.13 -5.50
N LYS A 146 15.55 7.33 -5.23
CA LYS A 146 15.03 8.17 -4.15
C LYS A 146 13.63 8.62 -4.49
N SER A 147 12.69 8.42 -3.58
CA SER A 147 11.27 8.69 -3.80
C SER A 147 10.75 9.57 -2.67
N ASN A 148 10.77 10.88 -2.90
CA ASN A 148 10.20 11.85 -1.97
C ASN A 148 8.92 12.41 -2.60
N TYR A 149 7.79 12.21 -1.93
CA TYR A 149 6.49 12.64 -2.43
C TYR A 149 5.90 13.70 -1.53
N ILE A 150 5.33 14.74 -2.14
CA ILE A 150 4.32 15.57 -1.49
C ILE A 150 2.98 14.89 -1.75
N VAL A 151 2.21 14.65 -0.70
CA VAL A 151 0.90 13.98 -0.78
C VAL A 151 -0.20 14.92 -0.32
N VAL A 152 -1.34 14.83 -1.00
CA VAL A 152 -2.51 15.66 -0.72
C VAL A 152 -3.74 14.75 -0.75
N PRO A 153 -4.09 14.08 0.35
CA PRO A 153 -5.30 13.28 0.45
C PRO A 153 -6.52 14.12 0.81
N ILE A 154 -7.66 13.78 0.23
CA ILE A 154 -9.00 14.28 0.57
C ILE A 154 -9.86 13.05 0.84
N GLU A 155 -10.31 12.89 2.06
CA GLU A 155 -10.89 11.64 2.54
C GLU A 155 -12.14 11.91 3.38
N LEU A 156 -13.10 11.00 3.29
CA LEU A 156 -14.28 10.97 4.17
C LEU A 156 -14.04 9.96 5.28
N LYS A 157 -14.11 10.42 6.53
CA LYS A 157 -13.98 9.61 7.74
C LYS A 157 -15.38 9.31 8.26
N PHE A 158 -15.76 8.02 8.26
CA PHE A 158 -17.01 7.53 8.82
C PHE A 158 -16.75 6.88 10.18
N SER A 159 -17.21 7.55 11.25
CA SER A 159 -16.94 7.16 12.62
C SER A 159 -18.15 6.47 13.26
N ALA A 160 -17.90 5.40 13.99
CA ALA A 160 -18.90 4.75 14.84
C ALA A 160 -19.26 5.61 16.05
N LEU A 161 -20.22 5.15 16.84
CA LEU A 161 -20.50 5.76 18.13
C LEU A 161 -19.29 5.61 19.06
N ARG A 162 -19.02 6.64 19.83
CA ARG A 162 -17.94 6.64 20.81
C ARG A 162 -18.26 5.67 21.94
N CYS A 163 -17.38 4.73 22.21
CA CYS A 163 -17.45 3.77 23.28
C CYS A 163 -16.43 4.15 24.36
N ASN A 164 -16.86 4.85 25.43
CA ASN A 164 -16.00 5.42 26.47
C ASN A 164 -14.89 6.32 25.89
N ASN A 165 -13.66 5.82 25.83
CA ASN A 165 -12.47 6.57 25.41
C ASN A 165 -11.88 6.05 24.09
N PHE A 166 -12.66 5.33 23.29
CA PHE A 166 -12.26 4.93 21.93
C PHE A 166 -13.43 5.07 20.95
N ARG A 167 -13.11 5.34 19.69
CA ARG A 167 -14.06 5.52 18.60
C ARG A 167 -13.47 4.98 17.31
N PRO A 168 -13.85 3.76 16.88
CA PRO A 168 -13.40 3.21 15.63
C PRO A 168 -14.03 3.93 14.44
N TYR A 169 -13.32 3.97 13.32
CA TYR A 169 -13.79 4.59 12.09
C TYR A 169 -13.23 3.89 10.85
N LEU A 170 -13.93 4.11 9.74
CA LEU A 170 -13.47 3.83 8.40
C LEU A 170 -13.17 5.14 7.68
N ILE A 171 -12.19 5.12 6.81
CA ILE A 171 -11.82 6.28 6.01
C ILE A 171 -11.66 5.86 4.56
N GLY A 172 -12.10 6.72 3.64
CA GLY A 172 -11.94 6.47 2.22
C GLY A 172 -11.95 7.75 1.42
N GLY A 173 -11.23 7.78 0.31
CA GLY A 173 -11.14 8.97 -0.51
C GLY A 173 -10.13 8.86 -1.61
N VAL A 174 -9.59 9.99 -2.01
CA VAL A 174 -8.58 10.11 -3.06
C VAL A 174 -7.34 10.84 -2.54
N MET A 175 -6.19 10.44 -3.06
CA MET A 175 -4.92 11.05 -2.71
C MET A 175 -4.14 11.37 -3.98
N GLY A 176 -3.77 12.64 -4.15
CA GLY A 176 -2.83 13.09 -5.15
C GLY A 176 -1.41 13.07 -4.60
N THR A 177 -0.45 12.64 -5.40
CA THR A 177 0.98 12.66 -5.04
C THR A 177 1.80 13.37 -6.09
N ALA A 178 2.80 14.12 -5.66
CA ALA A 178 3.78 14.76 -6.53
C ALA A 178 5.19 14.34 -6.10
N ASP A 179 5.93 13.72 -7.01
CA ASP A 179 7.32 13.32 -6.79
C ASP A 179 8.24 14.55 -6.95
N VAL A 180 8.88 14.93 -5.86
CA VAL A 180 9.82 16.06 -5.80
C VAL A 180 11.29 15.61 -5.78
N SER A 181 11.56 14.33 -5.99
CA SER A 181 12.91 13.81 -6.05
C SER A 181 13.65 14.34 -7.28
N LYS A 182 14.90 14.75 -7.10
CA LYS A 182 15.76 15.12 -8.23
C LYS A 182 16.12 13.87 -9.02
N LYS A 183 15.50 13.67 -10.18
CA LYS A 183 15.77 12.57 -11.09
C LYS A 183 17.01 12.90 -11.93
N ARG A 184 18.09 12.15 -11.75
CA ARG A 184 19.34 12.34 -12.46
C ARG A 184 19.69 11.08 -13.24
N ASN A 185 19.54 11.12 -14.57
CA ASN A 185 19.95 10.04 -15.51
C ASN A 185 19.41 8.64 -15.16
N ASP A 186 18.14 8.53 -14.82
CA ASP A 186 17.54 7.26 -14.41
C ASP A 186 17.21 6.40 -15.64
N LEU A 187 17.53 5.11 -15.59
CA LEU A 187 17.15 4.10 -16.58
C LEU A 187 15.62 4.07 -16.77
N LEU A 188 14.89 4.24 -15.68
CA LEU A 188 13.42 4.34 -15.67
C LEU A 188 12.99 5.72 -15.14
N LYS A 189 12.24 6.47 -15.95
CA LYS A 189 11.64 7.74 -15.54
C LYS A 189 10.18 7.53 -15.16
N LEU A 190 9.85 7.87 -13.93
CA LEU A 190 8.48 7.85 -13.44
C LEU A 190 7.81 9.22 -13.65
N ASN A 191 6.49 9.23 -13.81
CA ASN A 191 5.70 10.43 -13.85
C ASN A 191 5.83 11.21 -12.53
N THR A 192 5.77 12.52 -12.61
CA THR A 192 5.85 13.41 -11.44
C THR A 192 4.56 13.35 -10.61
N PHE A 193 3.41 13.21 -11.26
CA PHE A 193 2.10 13.17 -10.60
C PHE A 193 1.49 11.79 -10.69
N ASP A 194 0.91 11.34 -9.57
CA ASP A 194 0.17 10.09 -9.49
C ASP A 194 -1.08 10.28 -8.62
N GLY A 195 -2.12 9.47 -8.89
CA GLY A 195 -3.38 9.50 -8.17
C GLY A 195 -3.71 8.14 -7.56
N TYR A 196 -4.20 8.15 -6.34
CA TYR A 196 -4.56 6.94 -5.58
C TYR A 196 -6.00 7.00 -5.10
N LEU A 197 -6.65 5.85 -5.10
CA LEU A 197 -7.84 5.61 -4.30
C LEU A 197 -7.40 5.10 -2.93
N THR A 198 -7.90 5.71 -1.87
CA THR A 198 -7.53 5.35 -0.49
C THR A 198 -8.70 4.73 0.23
N ILE A 199 -8.43 3.68 1.00
CA ILE A 199 -9.35 3.09 1.97
C ILE A 199 -8.56 2.71 3.21
N GLY A 200 -9.12 2.95 4.38
CA GLY A 200 -8.42 2.67 5.61
C GLY A 200 -9.36 2.47 6.79
N LEU A 201 -8.76 2.08 7.88
CA LEU A 201 -9.43 1.91 9.16
C LEU A 201 -8.54 2.48 10.27
N GLY A 202 -9.17 3.04 11.28
CA GLY A 202 -8.48 3.61 12.43
C GLY A 202 -9.36 3.63 13.66
N CYS A 203 -8.77 4.10 14.73
CA CYS A 203 -9.47 4.25 16.01
C CYS A 203 -8.98 5.51 16.72
N ASP A 204 -9.92 6.37 17.11
CA ASP A 204 -9.62 7.52 17.94
C ASP A 204 -9.55 7.07 19.42
N PHE A 205 -8.39 7.18 20.05
CA PHE A 205 -8.19 6.95 21.48
C PHE A 205 -8.13 8.29 22.20
N TYR A 206 -9.10 8.53 23.09
CA TYR A 206 -9.18 9.75 23.88
C TYR A 206 -8.36 9.59 25.16
N LEU A 207 -7.13 10.11 25.13
CA LEU A 207 -6.26 10.20 26.31
C LEU A 207 -6.62 11.43 27.15
N PRO A 208 -6.14 11.55 28.39
CA PRO A 208 -6.50 12.69 29.22
C PRO A 208 -6.16 14.08 28.67
N TYR A 209 -5.08 14.17 27.86
CA TYR A 209 -4.54 15.44 27.36
C TYR A 209 -4.60 15.59 25.83
N PHE A 210 -4.66 14.48 25.09
CA PHE A 210 -4.66 14.49 23.62
C PHE A 210 -5.38 13.27 23.08
N LYS A 211 -5.67 13.30 21.80
CA LYS A 211 -6.24 12.16 21.08
C LYS A 211 -5.13 11.49 20.27
N LEU A 212 -4.93 10.18 20.48
CA LEU A 212 -4.04 9.34 19.67
C LEU A 212 -4.87 8.54 18.67
N ILE A 213 -4.51 8.61 17.42
CA ILE A 213 -5.28 8.01 16.33
C ILE A 213 -4.37 7.12 15.47
N PRO A 214 -4.21 5.83 15.79
CA PRO A 214 -3.60 4.87 14.88
C PRO A 214 -4.53 4.63 13.68
N GLU A 215 -3.95 4.66 12.47
CA GLU A 215 -4.66 4.49 11.22
C GLU A 215 -3.84 3.62 10.27
N LEU A 216 -4.47 2.60 9.71
CA LEU A 216 -3.94 1.76 8.65
C LEU A 216 -4.69 2.07 7.35
N LYS A 217 -3.96 2.46 6.32
CA LYS A 217 -4.50 2.90 5.04
C LYS A 217 -3.91 2.10 3.89
N PHE A 218 -4.76 1.69 2.96
CA PHE A 218 -4.41 1.04 1.71
C PHE A 218 -4.68 2.01 0.56
N CYS A 219 -3.66 2.24 -0.26
CA CYS A 219 -3.73 3.16 -1.40
C CYS A 219 -3.51 2.38 -2.69
N PHE A 220 -4.48 2.48 -3.61
CA PHE A 220 -4.46 1.80 -4.90
C PHE A 220 -4.20 2.82 -5.99
N GLY A 221 -3.08 2.67 -6.72
CA GLY A 221 -2.73 3.57 -7.82
C GLY A 221 -3.69 3.46 -8.99
N LEU A 222 -4.20 4.59 -9.44
CA LEU A 222 -5.14 4.68 -10.55
C LEU A 222 -4.44 4.95 -11.88
N THR A 223 -3.29 5.61 -11.86
CA THR A 223 -2.59 6.09 -13.05
C THR A 223 -1.42 5.19 -13.43
N ASP A 224 -0.97 5.28 -14.71
CA ASP A 224 0.26 4.65 -15.18
C ASP A 224 1.44 5.56 -14.80
N VAL A 225 2.33 5.03 -13.95
CA VAL A 225 3.47 5.79 -13.44
C VAL A 225 4.66 5.84 -14.42
N ILE A 226 4.60 5.19 -15.58
CA ILE A 226 5.69 5.18 -16.55
C ILE A 226 5.63 6.42 -17.43
N ASN A 227 6.71 7.20 -17.45
CA ASN A 227 6.89 8.26 -18.41
C ASN A 227 7.54 7.74 -19.71
N ARG A 228 6.75 7.67 -20.78
CA ARG A 228 7.21 7.18 -22.10
C ARG A 228 7.90 8.27 -22.95
N LYS A 229 7.73 9.55 -22.59
CA LYS A 229 8.38 10.64 -23.30
C LYS A 229 9.80 10.82 -22.76
N ARG A 230 10.77 10.18 -23.42
CA ARG A 230 12.18 10.11 -23.01
C ARG A 230 13.07 10.98 -23.89
N ASN A 231 12.84 12.30 -23.91
CA ASN A 231 13.70 13.25 -24.64
C ASN A 231 15.02 13.55 -23.88
N ASP A 232 15.20 12.96 -22.73
CA ASP A 232 16.29 13.19 -21.78
C ASP A 232 17.36 12.07 -21.78
N LEU A 233 17.20 11.03 -22.61
CA LEU A 233 18.15 9.94 -22.70
C LEU A 233 19.44 10.39 -23.38
N ARG A 234 20.59 10.12 -22.72
CA ARG A 234 21.92 10.30 -23.31
C ARG A 234 22.26 9.19 -24.30
N ASP A 235 21.84 7.95 -24.01
CA ASP A 235 22.01 6.80 -24.87
C ASP A 235 20.67 6.29 -25.41
N PRO A 236 20.49 6.24 -26.75
CA PRO A 236 19.28 5.65 -27.36
C PRO A 236 19.06 4.19 -27.00
N ALA A 237 20.14 3.47 -26.62
CA ALA A 237 20.08 2.06 -26.22
C ALA A 237 19.25 1.83 -24.93
N ASP A 238 19.11 2.84 -24.07
CA ASP A 238 18.36 2.73 -22.81
C ASP A 238 16.84 2.77 -23.01
N ILE A 239 16.35 3.08 -24.21
CA ILE A 239 14.92 3.04 -24.56
C ILE A 239 14.36 1.63 -24.36
N LYS A 240 15.19 0.58 -24.53
CA LYS A 240 14.79 -0.83 -24.37
C LYS A 240 14.18 -1.13 -22.99
N PHE A 241 14.65 -0.50 -21.93
CA PHE A 241 14.11 -0.67 -20.57
C PHE A 241 12.70 -0.08 -20.41
N THR A 242 12.42 1.04 -21.07
CA THR A 242 11.08 1.64 -21.05
C THR A 242 10.09 0.89 -21.93
N GLN A 243 10.54 0.32 -23.06
CA GLN A 243 9.71 -0.45 -23.99
C GLN A 243 9.38 -1.85 -23.47
N SER A 244 10.21 -2.42 -22.60
CA SER A 244 9.95 -3.74 -21.97
C SER A 244 8.74 -3.73 -21.03
N LEU A 245 8.25 -2.54 -20.63
CA LEU A 245 7.14 -2.36 -19.71
C LEU A 245 5.90 -1.80 -20.41
N LYS A 246 4.77 -2.52 -20.32
CA LYS A 246 3.48 -2.09 -20.88
C LYS A 246 2.74 -1.12 -19.94
N LYS A 247 2.76 -1.37 -18.65
CA LYS A 247 2.09 -0.55 -17.62
C LYS A 247 2.75 -0.78 -16.26
N ALA A 248 2.83 0.28 -15.45
CA ALA A 248 3.18 0.15 -14.04
C ALA A 248 2.15 0.90 -13.19
N THR A 249 1.66 0.23 -12.15
CA THR A 249 0.80 0.84 -11.14
C THR A 249 1.48 0.73 -9.78
N SER A 250 1.33 1.77 -8.98
CA SER A 250 1.92 1.85 -7.64
C SER A 250 0.83 1.67 -6.60
N ASN A 251 1.00 0.72 -5.68
CA ASN A 251 0.14 0.56 -4.51
C ASN A 251 0.94 0.92 -3.26
N MET A 252 0.26 1.37 -2.22
CA MET A 252 0.93 1.77 -0.98
C MET A 252 0.12 1.32 0.23
N VAL A 253 0.81 0.87 1.26
CA VAL A 253 0.24 0.61 2.59
C VAL A 253 0.87 1.59 3.56
N ILE A 254 0.06 2.31 4.31
CA ILE A 254 0.49 3.38 5.22
C ILE A 254 -0.01 3.05 6.62
N LEU A 255 0.89 3.08 7.59
CA LEU A 255 0.57 3.04 9.01
C LEU A 255 0.96 4.39 9.62
N SER A 256 -0.02 5.15 10.08
CA SER A 256 0.18 6.48 10.67
C SER A 256 -0.39 6.58 12.07
N PHE A 257 0.24 7.39 12.88
CA PHE A 257 -0.24 7.76 14.21
C PHE A 257 -0.48 9.27 14.21
N TYR A 258 -1.75 9.67 14.32
CA TYR A 258 -2.13 11.07 14.41
C TYR A 258 -2.23 11.48 15.87
N PHE A 259 -1.88 12.74 16.11
CA PHE A 259 -1.92 13.42 17.41
C PHE A 259 -2.76 14.69 17.25
N GLU A 260 -3.83 14.80 18.05
CA GLU A 260 -4.77 15.91 18.09
C GLU A 260 -4.91 16.47 19.50
#